data_ada55997f5dd0bee8047c25270dd7db7
#
_entry.id   ada55997f5dd0bee8047c25270dd7db7
#
_cell.length_a   1.000
_cell.length_b   1.000
_cell.length_c   1.000
_cell.angle_alpha   90.00
_cell.angle_beta   90.00
_cell.angle_gamma   90.00
#
_symmetry.space_group_name_H-M   'P 1'
#
loop_
_entity.id
_entity.type
_entity.pdbx_description
1 polymer ?
#
loop_
_entity_poly.entity_id
_entity_poly.type
_entity_poly.pdbx_seq_one_letter_code
_entity_poly.pdbx_strand_id
1 'polypeptide(L)'
;MRSERHMRHIGGTRRVLVASAALLGTGLLLTGCDSADFPIDGSASGAGVPAQSGRAVSPLDNPDGTKPGLAAITSAADKAKARTLIEKVATKGRGPKTGYERDKFGYAWMDSAPGGIPFAHNGCDSRNDLLKRDGEQVRFRSGSDCVVTSLTLHDPYTGKTIEWTKSRATTIQIDHVMPLSYDWQMGAAHWTKGKREDIANDPLNLIPVDGPTNGSKSDSGPAAWLPPSKGIRCSYAVRFAQVSQKYDLPVTAADKQAMLAQCGG
;
A
#
# COMPACT_ATOMS: atom_id res chain seq x y z
N MET A 1 -4.47 41.21 46.01
CA MET A 1 -5.92 41.03 46.04
C MET A 1 -6.22 39.79 45.24
N ARG A 2 -6.31 38.66 45.91
CA ARG A 2 -7.50 37.89 46.35
C ARG A 2 -8.53 37.79 45.21
N SER A 3 -8.78 36.58 44.64
CA SER A 3 -9.79 35.68 45.11
C SER A 3 -9.65 34.29 44.49
N GLU A 4 -9.41 33.31 45.34
CA GLU A 4 -9.66 31.87 45.13
C GLU A 4 -11.16 31.60 45.16
N ARG A 5 -11.66 30.63 44.36
CA ARG A 5 -12.84 29.84 44.75
C ARG A 5 -12.69 28.38 44.33
N HIS A 6 -12.61 27.57 45.36
CA HIS A 6 -12.84 26.14 45.44
C HIS A 6 -14.28 25.73 45.14
N MET A 7 -14.45 24.51 44.75
CA MET A 7 -15.48 23.51 45.13
C MET A 7 -16.05 22.77 43.91
N ARG A 8 -16.37 21.51 43.87
CA ARG A 8 -16.34 20.32 44.75
C ARG A 8 -16.59 19.08 43.90
N HIS A 9 -16.06 17.94 44.36
CA HIS A 9 -16.40 16.56 43.99
C HIS A 9 -17.89 16.25 44.06
N ILE A 10 -18.39 15.40 43.13
CA ILE A 10 -19.43 14.40 43.41
C ILE A 10 -19.07 13.13 42.65
N GLY A 11 -18.79 12.05 43.38
CA GLY A 11 -18.65 10.71 42.88
C GLY A 11 -20.00 10.02 42.68
N GLY A 12 -20.05 9.07 41.80
CA GLY A 12 -21.24 8.25 41.56
C GLY A 12 -20.83 6.90 40.95
N THR A 13 -20.45 5.98 41.84
CA THR A 13 -20.31 4.56 41.51
C THR A 13 -21.67 3.91 41.31
N ARG A 14 -21.93 3.33 40.14
CA ARG A 14 -23.02 2.35 39.95
C ARG A 14 -22.45 1.00 39.61
N ARG A 15 -22.54 0.09 40.58
CA ARG A 15 -22.40 -1.35 40.41
C ARG A 15 -23.66 -1.87 39.73
N VAL A 16 -23.51 -2.71 38.71
CA VAL A 16 -24.61 -3.55 38.16
C VAL A 16 -24.21 -5.01 38.36
N LEU A 17 -25.13 -5.69 39.02
CA LEU A 17 -25.03 -7.09 39.39
C LEU A 17 -25.19 -8.02 38.18
N VAL A 18 -24.42 -9.11 38.25
CA VAL A 18 -24.51 -10.29 37.36
C VAL A 18 -25.64 -11.17 37.88
N ALA A 19 -26.53 -11.60 37.01
CA ALA A 19 -27.46 -12.68 37.26
C ALA A 19 -27.17 -13.85 36.31
N SER A 20 -26.70 -14.94 36.87
CA SER A 20 -26.52 -16.22 36.20
C SER A 20 -27.86 -16.97 36.24
N ALA A 21 -28.31 -17.52 35.11
CA ALA A 21 -29.34 -18.53 35.04
C ALA A 21 -28.82 -19.74 34.27
N ALA A 22 -28.63 -20.81 34.99
CA ALA A 22 -28.41 -22.16 34.45
C ALA A 22 -29.73 -22.83 34.18
N LEU A 23 -29.90 -23.45 33.03
CA LEU A 23 -30.98 -24.40 32.73
C LEU A 23 -30.38 -25.65 32.11
N LEU A 24 -30.48 -26.73 32.89
CA LEU A 24 -30.29 -28.13 32.50
C LEU A 24 -31.52 -28.61 31.75
N GLY A 25 -31.34 -29.31 30.66
CA GLY A 25 -32.40 -29.99 29.92
C GLY A 25 -31.85 -31.25 29.26
N THR A 26 -32.22 -32.38 29.77
CA THR A 26 -31.88 -33.76 29.42
C THR A 26 -32.54 -34.26 28.14
N GLY A 27 -31.78 -34.95 27.33
CA GLY A 27 -32.05 -36.25 26.72
C GLY A 27 -33.09 -36.38 25.59
N LEU A 28 -32.67 -36.85 24.43
CA LEU A 28 -33.27 -38.07 23.84
C LEU A 28 -32.35 -38.60 22.72
N LEU A 29 -32.00 -39.89 22.83
CA LEU A 29 -31.34 -40.68 21.81
C LEU A 29 -32.37 -41.13 20.77
N LEU A 30 -32.08 -40.93 19.48
CA LEU A 30 -32.69 -41.73 18.41
C LEU A 30 -31.60 -42.08 17.38
N THR A 31 -31.35 -43.36 17.28
CA THR A 31 -30.53 -44.07 16.30
C THR A 31 -31.23 -44.05 14.93
N GLY A 32 -30.52 -43.71 13.90
CA GLY A 32 -30.94 -43.90 12.53
C GLY A 32 -29.70 -43.91 11.64
N CYS A 33 -29.23 -45.13 11.26
CA CYS A 33 -28.23 -45.31 10.21
C CYS A 33 -28.86 -45.03 8.87
N ASP A 34 -28.32 -44.14 8.10
CA ASP A 34 -28.43 -44.22 6.65
C ASP A 34 -27.10 -43.73 6.03
N SER A 35 -26.45 -44.67 5.35
CA SER A 35 -25.20 -44.45 4.65
C SER A 35 -25.49 -43.78 3.32
N ALA A 36 -25.18 -42.51 3.21
CA ALA A 36 -25.05 -41.85 1.92
C ALA A 36 -23.59 -41.42 1.76
N ASP A 37 -22.88 -42.12 0.88
CA ASP A 37 -21.57 -41.77 0.37
C ASP A 37 -21.64 -40.38 -0.30
N PHE A 38 -21.14 -39.36 0.38
CA PHE A 38 -20.74 -38.10 -0.27
C PHE A 38 -19.25 -38.14 -0.52
N PRO A 39 -18.80 -37.92 -1.76
CA PRO A 39 -17.36 -37.72 -2.01
C PRO A 39 -16.91 -36.48 -1.26
N ILE A 40 -15.98 -36.65 -0.33
CA ILE A 40 -15.27 -35.58 0.32
C ILE A 40 -14.34 -34.98 -0.76
N ASP A 41 -14.85 -33.98 -1.48
CA ASP A 41 -14.03 -33.15 -2.30
C ASP A 41 -13.27 -32.22 -1.33
N GLY A 42 -12.06 -32.64 -1.01
CA GLY A 42 -11.13 -31.91 -0.16
C GLY A 42 -10.62 -30.66 -0.87
N SER A 43 -11.48 -29.67 -1.08
CA SER A 43 -11.03 -28.34 -1.43
C SER A 43 -10.32 -27.74 -0.22
N ALA A 44 -9.03 -28.00 -0.13
CA ALA A 44 -8.13 -27.15 0.63
C ALA A 44 -8.38 -25.72 0.14
N SER A 45 -8.96 -24.89 1.01
CA SER A 45 -9.05 -23.45 0.83
C SER A 45 -7.64 -22.90 0.81
N GLY A 46 -6.96 -23.02 -0.34
CA GLY A 46 -5.76 -22.30 -0.64
C GLY A 46 -6.08 -20.82 -0.47
N ALA A 47 -5.31 -20.13 0.35
CA ALA A 47 -5.37 -18.69 0.47
C ALA A 47 -5.35 -18.11 -0.96
N GLY A 48 -6.49 -17.59 -1.40
CA GLY A 48 -6.68 -17.16 -2.77
C GLY A 48 -5.60 -16.17 -3.15
N VAL A 49 -4.92 -16.46 -4.27
CA VAL A 49 -4.11 -15.44 -4.93
C VAL A 49 -5.05 -14.26 -5.20
N PRO A 50 -4.68 -13.03 -4.79
CA PRO A 50 -5.54 -11.88 -5.01
C PRO A 50 -5.93 -11.81 -6.48
N ALA A 51 -7.21 -11.51 -6.75
CA ALA A 51 -7.67 -11.24 -8.10
C ALA A 51 -6.94 -10.01 -8.61
N GLN A 52 -5.83 -10.21 -9.30
CA GLN A 52 -5.15 -9.14 -10.04
C GLN A 52 -5.87 -8.98 -11.37
N SER A 53 -6.03 -7.73 -11.82
CA SER A 53 -6.50 -7.50 -13.17
C SER A 53 -5.55 -8.19 -14.15
N GLY A 54 -6.08 -8.72 -15.25
CA GLY A 54 -5.26 -9.27 -16.33
C GLY A 54 -4.29 -8.24 -16.96
N ARG A 55 -4.38 -6.97 -16.53
CA ARG A 55 -3.53 -5.84 -16.96
C ARG A 55 -2.32 -5.62 -16.05
N ALA A 56 -2.31 -6.14 -14.81
CA ALA A 56 -1.19 -5.93 -13.90
C ALA A 56 0.10 -6.55 -14.45
N VAL A 57 1.19 -5.80 -14.41
CA VAL A 57 2.51 -6.16 -14.94
C VAL A 57 3.50 -6.39 -13.80
N SER A 58 4.37 -7.39 -13.98
CA SER A 58 5.46 -7.62 -13.04
C SER A 58 6.36 -6.38 -12.94
N PRO A 59 6.78 -5.96 -11.74
CA PRO A 59 7.73 -4.85 -11.62
C PRO A 59 9.05 -5.12 -12.33
N LEU A 60 9.44 -6.38 -12.55
CA LEU A 60 10.62 -6.74 -13.34
C LEU A 60 10.50 -6.34 -14.82
N ASP A 61 9.26 -6.28 -15.34
CA ASP A 61 8.92 -5.89 -16.72
C ASP A 61 8.37 -4.45 -16.82
N ASN A 62 8.47 -3.71 -15.72
CA ASN A 62 7.98 -2.33 -15.58
C ASN A 62 8.97 -1.48 -14.77
N PRO A 63 10.20 -1.29 -15.29
CA PRO A 63 11.27 -0.61 -14.53
C PRO A 63 11.08 0.90 -14.41
N ASP A 64 10.20 1.50 -15.20
CA ASP A 64 9.87 2.93 -15.18
C ASP A 64 8.52 3.24 -14.52
N GLY A 65 7.74 2.21 -14.15
CA GLY A 65 6.46 2.38 -13.49
C GLY A 65 5.31 2.83 -14.40
N THR A 66 5.49 2.83 -15.72
CA THR A 66 4.48 3.33 -16.66
C THR A 66 3.35 2.35 -16.96
N LYS A 67 3.53 1.08 -16.65
CA LYS A 67 2.52 0.02 -16.87
C LYS A 67 1.70 -0.25 -15.60
N PRO A 68 0.49 -0.83 -15.73
CA PRO A 68 -0.42 -1.01 -14.60
C PRO A 68 0.07 -1.97 -13.52
N GLY A 69 -0.29 -1.69 -12.30
CA GLY A 69 -0.30 -2.59 -11.15
C GLY A 69 1.04 -3.08 -10.68
N LEU A 70 0.97 -4.11 -9.85
CA LEU A 70 2.08 -4.94 -9.41
C LEU A 70 1.65 -6.41 -9.52
N ALA A 71 1.94 -7.08 -10.63
CA ALA A 71 1.67 -8.51 -10.75
C ALA A 71 2.59 -9.31 -9.81
N ALA A 72 2.07 -10.42 -9.27
CA ALA A 72 2.81 -11.28 -8.35
C ALA A 72 4.02 -11.92 -9.05
N ILE A 73 5.17 -11.90 -8.38
CA ILE A 73 6.37 -12.65 -8.79
C ILE A 73 6.28 -14.04 -8.17
N THR A 74 6.00 -15.05 -9.00
CA THR A 74 5.73 -16.43 -8.54
C THR A 74 6.80 -17.42 -8.96
N SER A 75 7.40 -17.27 -10.16
CA SER A 75 8.38 -18.20 -10.67
C SER A 75 9.71 -18.13 -9.89
N ALA A 76 10.39 -19.27 -9.74
CA ALA A 76 11.70 -19.33 -9.08
C ALA A 76 12.75 -18.46 -9.82
N ALA A 77 12.69 -18.43 -11.16
CA ALA A 77 13.60 -17.62 -11.98
C ALA A 77 13.41 -16.13 -11.74
N ASP A 78 12.14 -15.64 -11.66
CA ASP A 78 11.88 -14.23 -11.42
C ASP A 78 12.14 -13.83 -9.96
N LYS A 79 11.92 -14.72 -9.00
CA LYS A 79 12.36 -14.51 -7.62
C LYS A 79 13.89 -14.38 -7.52
N ALA A 80 14.65 -15.15 -8.27
CA ALA A 80 16.11 -15.02 -8.32
C ALA A 80 16.54 -13.66 -8.90
N LYS A 81 15.92 -13.21 -10.00
CA LYS A 81 16.14 -11.85 -10.57
C LYS A 81 15.79 -10.76 -9.56
N ALA A 82 14.65 -10.90 -8.87
CA ALA A 82 14.21 -9.98 -7.83
C ALA A 82 15.23 -9.85 -6.70
N ARG A 83 15.76 -10.96 -6.21
CA ARG A 83 16.82 -10.99 -5.19
C ARG A 83 18.08 -10.28 -5.66
N THR A 84 18.57 -10.61 -6.86
CA THR A 84 19.75 -9.96 -7.46
C THR A 84 19.57 -8.44 -7.56
N LEU A 85 18.35 -7.97 -7.88
CA LEU A 85 18.03 -6.54 -7.89
C LEU A 85 18.08 -5.95 -6.48
N ILE A 86 17.45 -6.58 -5.50
CA ILE A 86 17.42 -6.12 -4.11
C ILE A 86 18.83 -6.15 -3.48
N GLU A 87 19.65 -7.12 -3.78
CA GLU A 87 21.03 -7.25 -3.30
C GLU A 87 21.92 -6.05 -3.69
N LYS A 88 21.64 -5.40 -4.81
CA LYS A 88 22.35 -4.18 -5.26
C LYS A 88 21.98 -2.91 -4.50
N VAL A 89 20.89 -2.94 -3.74
CA VAL A 89 20.46 -1.76 -2.96
C VAL A 89 21.47 -1.47 -1.85
N ALA A 90 21.95 -0.24 -1.78
CA ALA A 90 22.83 0.23 -0.72
C ALA A 90 22.11 0.31 0.62
N THR A 91 22.84 0.13 1.72
CA THR A 91 22.27 0.23 3.06
C THR A 91 22.91 1.35 3.87
N LYS A 92 22.08 2.01 4.70
CA LYS A 92 22.49 3.09 5.62
C LYS A 92 21.57 3.08 6.84
N GLY A 93 22.06 3.56 7.97
CA GLY A 93 21.19 3.87 9.11
C GLY A 93 20.21 4.99 8.79
N ARG A 94 19.01 4.93 9.36
CA ARG A 94 17.98 5.95 9.15
C ARG A 94 18.43 7.28 9.76
N GLY A 95 18.41 8.34 8.97
CA GLY A 95 18.75 9.69 9.42
C GLY A 95 17.60 10.36 10.20
N PRO A 96 17.83 11.57 10.74
CA PRO A 96 16.81 12.31 11.47
C PRO A 96 15.66 12.75 10.55
N LYS A 97 14.47 12.81 11.10
CA LYS A 97 13.27 13.37 10.44
C LYS A 97 13.21 14.90 10.57
N THR A 98 14.11 15.52 11.32
CA THR A 98 14.16 16.96 11.56
C THR A 98 14.10 17.74 10.26
N GLY A 99 13.22 18.72 10.21
CA GLY A 99 13.03 19.57 9.04
C GLY A 99 12.25 18.93 7.90
N TYR A 100 11.75 17.71 8.05
CA TYR A 100 10.83 17.12 7.07
C TYR A 100 9.49 17.87 7.10
N GLU A 101 9.08 18.31 5.95
CA GLU A 101 7.75 18.85 5.63
C GLU A 101 7.36 18.34 4.25
N ARG A 102 6.09 17.97 4.07
CA ARG A 102 5.64 17.35 2.83
C ARG A 102 5.75 18.31 1.63
N ASP A 103 5.55 19.60 1.84
CA ASP A 103 5.63 20.65 0.82
C ASP A 103 7.05 20.86 0.27
N LYS A 104 8.09 20.40 0.97
CA LYS A 104 9.46 20.36 0.44
C LYS A 104 9.63 19.43 -0.77
N PHE A 105 8.65 18.57 -1.02
CA PHE A 105 8.54 17.72 -2.19
C PHE A 105 7.61 18.29 -3.26
N GLY A 106 7.32 19.59 -3.21
CA GLY A 106 6.43 20.30 -4.12
C GLY A 106 4.94 20.19 -3.71
N TYR A 107 4.07 20.81 -4.51
CA TYR A 107 2.63 20.64 -4.31
C TYR A 107 2.17 19.24 -4.78
N ALA A 108 1.03 18.80 -4.26
CA ALA A 108 0.54 17.46 -4.55
C ALA A 108 0.20 17.27 -6.03
N TRP A 109 0.67 16.17 -6.61
CA TRP A 109 0.31 15.69 -7.94
C TRP A 109 0.75 16.62 -9.07
N MET A 110 2.00 17.09 -9.02
CA MET A 110 2.57 17.99 -10.04
C MET A 110 2.64 17.33 -11.41
N ASP A 111 2.10 18.00 -12.44
CA ASP A 111 2.42 17.71 -13.84
C ASP A 111 3.77 18.33 -14.26
N SER A 112 4.21 19.36 -13.56
CA SER A 112 5.41 20.17 -13.89
C SER A 112 6.70 19.73 -13.18
N ALA A 113 6.82 18.47 -12.77
CA ALA A 113 8.05 17.95 -12.18
C ALA A 113 9.22 18.07 -13.19
N PRO A 114 10.39 18.61 -12.78
CA PRO A 114 11.38 19.14 -13.75
C PRO A 114 12.29 18.08 -14.39
N GLY A 115 12.41 16.88 -13.82
CA GLY A 115 13.44 15.89 -14.18
C GLY A 115 13.11 14.98 -15.36
N GLY A 116 12.06 15.27 -16.14
CA GLY A 116 11.69 14.45 -17.30
C GLY A 116 11.20 13.05 -16.92
N ILE A 117 10.58 12.90 -15.75
CA ILE A 117 9.94 11.65 -15.33
C ILE A 117 8.74 11.32 -16.24
N PRO A 118 8.39 10.03 -16.40
CA PRO A 118 7.22 9.66 -17.19
C PRO A 118 5.94 10.35 -16.68
N PHE A 119 5.04 10.67 -17.60
CA PHE A 119 3.79 11.38 -17.40
C PHE A 119 3.90 12.87 -17.05
N ALA A 120 5.05 13.41 -16.68
CA ALA A 120 5.21 14.85 -16.48
C ALA A 120 4.96 15.61 -17.79
N HIS A 121 4.43 16.84 -17.67
CA HIS A 121 4.15 17.75 -18.78
C HIS A 121 3.16 17.22 -19.83
N ASN A 122 2.25 16.33 -19.45
CA ASN A 122 1.25 15.79 -20.35
C ASN A 122 -0.11 16.53 -20.26
N GLY A 123 -0.22 17.52 -19.36
CA GLY A 123 -1.43 18.31 -19.12
C GLY A 123 -2.38 17.69 -18.09
N CYS A 124 -2.05 16.53 -17.53
CA CYS A 124 -2.81 15.87 -16.47
C CYS A 124 -2.01 15.88 -15.15
N ASP A 125 -2.68 15.95 -14.02
CA ASP A 125 -1.96 15.75 -12.75
C ASP A 125 -1.59 14.29 -12.55
N SER A 126 -0.45 14.03 -11.87
CA SER A 126 0.09 12.70 -11.68
C SER A 126 -0.89 11.74 -10.99
N ARG A 127 -1.81 12.22 -10.12
CA ARG A 127 -2.86 11.38 -9.53
C ARG A 127 -3.80 10.82 -10.60
N ASN A 128 -4.26 11.66 -11.51
CA ASN A 128 -5.17 11.24 -12.58
C ASN A 128 -4.47 10.29 -13.56
N ASP A 129 -3.19 10.51 -13.85
CA ASP A 129 -2.39 9.59 -14.68
C ASP A 129 -2.30 8.19 -14.06
N LEU A 130 -2.05 8.12 -12.75
CA LEU A 130 -1.98 6.84 -12.04
C LEU A 130 -3.35 6.15 -11.96
N LEU A 131 -4.41 6.89 -11.72
CA LEU A 131 -5.78 6.34 -11.76
C LEU A 131 -6.13 5.81 -13.14
N LYS A 132 -5.73 6.50 -14.22
CA LYS A 132 -5.89 6.05 -15.61
C LYS A 132 -5.02 4.83 -15.92
N ARG A 133 -3.77 4.81 -15.43
CA ARG A 133 -2.83 3.69 -15.62
C ARG A 133 -3.37 2.39 -15.04
N ASP A 134 -3.82 2.43 -13.79
CA ASP A 134 -4.14 1.23 -13.00
C ASP A 134 -5.63 0.85 -13.01
N GLY A 135 -6.52 1.82 -13.28
CA GLY A 135 -7.95 1.60 -13.29
C GLY A 135 -8.44 0.82 -14.51
N GLU A 136 -9.47 0.01 -14.31
CA GLU A 136 -10.32 -0.54 -15.36
C GLU A 136 -11.64 0.24 -15.45
N GLN A 137 -12.32 0.18 -16.59
CA GLN A 137 -13.59 0.87 -16.84
C GLN A 137 -13.53 2.37 -16.49
N VAL A 138 -12.38 3.00 -16.73
CA VAL A 138 -12.12 4.40 -16.40
C VAL A 138 -13.09 5.32 -17.13
N ARG A 139 -13.73 6.22 -16.37
CA ARG A 139 -14.57 7.27 -16.92
C ARG A 139 -14.00 8.64 -16.57
N PHE A 140 -14.11 9.54 -17.51
CA PHE A 140 -13.61 10.91 -17.38
C PHE A 140 -14.75 11.90 -17.21
N ARG A 141 -14.43 13.07 -16.67
CA ARG A 141 -15.36 14.22 -16.68
C ARG A 141 -15.64 14.63 -18.12
N SER A 142 -16.88 15.03 -18.40
CA SER A 142 -17.26 15.55 -19.72
C SER A 142 -16.30 16.67 -20.17
N GLY A 143 -15.82 16.58 -21.40
CA GLY A 143 -14.84 17.51 -21.96
C GLY A 143 -13.43 17.43 -21.40
N SER A 144 -13.06 16.35 -20.73
CA SER A 144 -11.72 16.13 -20.20
C SER A 144 -11.28 14.68 -20.44
N ASP A 145 -10.05 14.48 -20.86
CA ASP A 145 -9.35 13.20 -20.98
C ASP A 145 -8.38 12.93 -19.81
N CYS A 146 -8.28 13.89 -18.88
CA CYS A 146 -7.45 13.83 -17.69
C CYS A 146 -8.25 13.47 -16.43
N VAL A 147 -9.35 14.19 -16.15
CA VAL A 147 -10.03 14.12 -14.86
C VAL A 147 -10.85 12.85 -14.74
N VAL A 148 -10.31 11.85 -14.06
CA VAL A 148 -10.99 10.58 -13.77
C VAL A 148 -12.12 10.80 -12.77
N THR A 149 -13.31 10.28 -13.08
CA THR A 149 -14.52 10.40 -12.24
C THR A 149 -14.95 9.08 -11.62
N SER A 150 -14.67 7.96 -12.28
CA SER A 150 -14.89 6.62 -11.73
C SER A 150 -13.98 5.59 -12.39
N LEU A 151 -13.73 4.49 -11.70
CA LEU A 151 -12.98 3.33 -12.17
C LEU A 151 -13.21 2.12 -11.26
N THR A 152 -12.85 0.96 -11.74
CA THR A 152 -12.63 -0.26 -10.96
C THR A 152 -11.13 -0.42 -10.71
N LEU A 153 -10.70 -0.54 -9.44
CA LEU A 153 -9.32 -0.82 -9.08
C LEU A 153 -9.19 -2.23 -8.51
N HIS A 154 -8.31 -3.02 -9.08
CA HIS A 154 -7.82 -4.24 -8.43
C HIS A 154 -6.66 -3.88 -7.51
N ASP A 155 -6.99 -3.62 -6.24
CA ASP A 155 -6.02 -3.11 -5.27
C ASP A 155 -4.90 -4.11 -4.99
N PRO A 156 -3.64 -3.79 -5.31
CA PRO A 156 -2.55 -4.71 -5.12
C PRO A 156 -2.24 -4.98 -3.65
N TYR A 157 -2.51 -4.04 -2.74
CA TYR A 157 -2.16 -4.20 -1.34
C TYR A 157 -3.06 -5.17 -0.59
N THR A 158 -4.36 -5.16 -0.88
CA THR A 158 -5.33 -6.04 -0.23
C THR A 158 -5.78 -7.21 -1.09
N GLY A 159 -5.62 -7.11 -2.42
CA GLY A 159 -6.18 -8.03 -3.40
C GLY A 159 -7.69 -7.86 -3.61
N LYS A 160 -8.30 -6.80 -3.09
CA LYS A 160 -9.71 -6.50 -3.26
C LYS A 160 -9.97 -5.75 -4.56
N THR A 161 -11.17 -5.90 -5.09
CA THR A 161 -11.70 -5.03 -6.15
C THR A 161 -12.45 -3.87 -5.50
N ILE A 162 -12.13 -2.64 -5.91
CA ILE A 162 -12.70 -1.41 -5.37
C ILE A 162 -13.39 -0.65 -6.51
N GLU A 163 -14.71 -0.50 -6.40
CA GLU A 163 -15.48 0.40 -7.25
C GLU A 163 -15.34 1.82 -6.71
N TRP A 164 -14.64 2.66 -7.44
CA TRP A 164 -14.31 4.02 -7.00
C TRP A 164 -15.05 5.09 -7.80
N THR A 165 -15.45 6.13 -7.08
CA THR A 165 -15.96 7.37 -7.66
C THR A 165 -15.29 8.58 -7.02
N LYS A 166 -15.16 9.67 -7.77
CA LYS A 166 -14.52 10.90 -7.30
C LYS A 166 -15.20 11.52 -6.07
N SER A 167 -16.51 11.30 -5.87
CA SER A 167 -17.23 11.73 -4.66
C SER A 167 -16.75 11.00 -3.39
N ARG A 168 -16.14 9.84 -3.52
CA ARG A 168 -15.52 9.06 -2.43
C ARG A 168 -14.00 8.99 -2.62
N ALA A 169 -13.37 10.12 -2.89
CA ALA A 169 -11.97 10.22 -3.33
C ALA A 169 -10.97 9.51 -2.40
N THR A 170 -11.24 9.46 -1.09
CA THR A 170 -10.36 8.87 -0.08
C THR A 170 -10.34 7.35 -0.04
N THR A 171 -11.32 6.67 -0.68
CA THR A 171 -11.36 5.19 -0.75
C THR A 171 -10.16 4.64 -1.49
N ILE A 172 -9.67 5.35 -2.53
CA ILE A 172 -8.40 5.07 -3.19
C ILE A 172 -7.45 6.23 -2.92
N GLN A 173 -6.26 5.92 -2.45
CA GLN A 173 -5.17 6.87 -2.30
C GLN A 173 -4.02 6.50 -3.22
N ILE A 174 -3.24 7.48 -3.65
CA ILE A 174 -1.97 7.22 -4.32
C ILE A 174 -0.90 7.11 -3.24
N ASP A 175 -0.34 5.93 -3.10
CA ASP A 175 0.77 5.68 -2.18
C ASP A 175 2.10 6.01 -2.84
N HIS A 176 3.02 6.57 -2.07
CA HIS A 176 4.44 6.56 -2.38
C HIS A 176 5.03 5.25 -1.85
N VAL A 177 5.37 4.33 -2.75
CA VAL A 177 5.92 3.00 -2.40
C VAL A 177 7.10 3.16 -1.44
N MET A 178 8.04 4.06 -1.75
CA MET A 178 9.03 4.58 -0.83
C MET A 178 8.51 5.91 -0.26
N PRO A 179 8.13 5.96 1.04
CA PRO A 179 7.45 7.14 1.60
C PRO A 179 8.34 8.39 1.60
N LEU A 180 7.79 9.57 1.32
CA LEU A 180 8.57 10.82 1.23
C LEU A 180 9.32 11.16 2.52
N SER A 181 8.75 10.82 3.68
CA SER A 181 9.42 10.97 4.97
C SER A 181 10.56 9.96 5.15
N TYR A 182 10.44 8.76 4.57
CA TYR A 182 11.53 7.79 4.50
C TYR A 182 12.64 8.31 3.58
N ASP A 183 12.29 8.77 2.38
CA ASP A 183 13.24 9.37 1.42
C ASP A 183 14.06 10.48 2.06
N TRP A 184 13.39 11.39 2.79
CA TRP A 184 14.03 12.47 3.55
C TRP A 184 15.12 11.95 4.48
N GLN A 185 14.78 10.96 5.29
CA GLN A 185 15.68 10.37 6.28
C GLN A 185 16.82 9.56 5.63
N MET A 186 16.59 9.02 4.44
CA MET A 186 17.61 8.25 3.73
C MET A 186 18.53 9.11 2.84
N GLY A 187 18.25 10.41 2.67
CA GLY A 187 19.16 11.31 1.96
C GLY A 187 18.52 12.47 1.21
N ALA A 188 17.22 12.42 0.91
CA ALA A 188 16.54 13.45 0.15
C ALA A 188 16.50 14.83 0.86
N ALA A 189 16.78 14.87 2.17
CA ALA A 189 17.00 16.13 2.92
C ALA A 189 18.04 17.04 2.28
N HIS A 190 19.05 16.45 1.62
CA HIS A 190 20.18 17.16 1.00
C HIS A 190 20.01 17.38 -0.51
N TRP A 191 18.89 16.97 -1.10
CA TRP A 191 18.66 17.13 -2.53
C TRP A 191 18.20 18.54 -2.89
N THR A 192 18.30 18.85 -4.17
CA THR A 192 17.59 20.00 -4.75
C THR A 192 16.09 19.82 -4.63
N LYS A 193 15.35 20.92 -4.64
CA LYS A 193 13.88 20.87 -4.64
C LYS A 193 13.36 20.05 -5.84
N GLY A 194 13.90 20.30 -7.04
CA GLY A 194 13.50 19.58 -8.26
C GLY A 194 13.63 18.06 -8.13
N LYS A 195 14.76 17.54 -7.60
CA LYS A 195 14.92 16.08 -7.41
C LYS A 195 13.91 15.52 -6.41
N ARG A 196 13.49 16.29 -5.39
CA ARG A 196 12.42 15.89 -4.47
C ARG A 196 11.04 15.92 -5.15
N GLU A 197 10.79 16.89 -6.02
CA GLU A 197 9.56 16.96 -6.82
C GLU A 197 9.46 15.77 -7.78
N ASP A 198 10.57 15.37 -8.38
CA ASP A 198 10.62 14.21 -9.27
C ASP A 198 10.21 12.92 -8.55
N ILE A 199 10.84 12.53 -7.44
CA ILE A 199 10.50 11.29 -6.74
C ILE A 199 9.07 11.30 -6.19
N ALA A 200 8.54 12.48 -5.86
CA ALA A 200 7.17 12.63 -5.36
C ALA A 200 6.10 12.46 -6.44
N ASN A 201 6.47 12.60 -7.72
CA ASN A 201 5.54 12.50 -8.85
C ASN A 201 5.92 11.40 -9.86
N ASP A 202 7.00 10.67 -9.60
CA ASP A 202 7.45 9.57 -10.45
C ASP A 202 6.48 8.38 -10.40
N PRO A 203 5.93 7.93 -11.54
CA PRO A 203 5.05 6.78 -11.60
C PRO A 203 5.70 5.49 -11.09
N LEU A 204 7.02 5.41 -11.06
CA LEU A 204 7.74 4.29 -10.43
C LEU A 204 7.50 4.23 -8.92
N ASN A 205 7.41 5.38 -8.25
CA ASN A 205 7.18 5.49 -6.81
C ASN A 205 5.68 5.58 -6.44
N LEU A 206 4.80 5.68 -7.41
CA LEU A 206 3.38 5.96 -7.17
C LEU A 206 2.48 4.78 -7.57
N ILE A 207 1.55 4.42 -6.67
CA ILE A 207 0.57 3.36 -6.92
C ILE A 207 -0.78 3.67 -6.26
N PRO A 208 -1.91 3.56 -6.99
CA PRO A 208 -3.24 3.64 -6.41
C PRO A 208 -3.54 2.39 -5.57
N VAL A 209 -4.01 2.60 -4.35
CA VAL A 209 -4.27 1.52 -3.38
C VAL A 209 -5.46 1.85 -2.47
N ASP A 210 -5.93 0.85 -1.72
CA ASP A 210 -6.93 1.01 -0.66
C ASP A 210 -6.49 2.07 0.37
N GLY A 211 -7.32 3.07 0.57
CA GLY A 211 -7.00 4.22 1.42
C GLY A 211 -6.68 3.85 2.88
N PRO A 212 -7.53 3.06 3.57
CA PRO A 212 -7.23 2.56 4.91
C PRO A 212 -5.93 1.80 5.02
N THR A 213 -5.62 0.95 4.04
CA THR A 213 -4.38 0.17 4.01
C THR A 213 -3.16 1.07 3.81
N ASN A 214 -3.27 2.09 2.95
CA ASN A 214 -2.23 3.12 2.83
C ASN A 214 -2.03 3.90 4.14
N GLY A 215 -3.11 4.26 4.81
CA GLY A 215 -3.04 4.90 6.13
C GLY A 215 -2.28 4.06 7.16
N SER A 216 -2.47 2.72 7.16
CA SER A 216 -1.75 1.81 8.04
C SER A 216 -0.25 1.70 7.74
N LYS A 217 0.15 1.88 6.48
CA LYS A 217 1.55 1.90 6.06
C LYS A 217 2.28 3.13 6.58
N SER A 218 1.65 4.30 6.51
CA SER A 218 2.25 5.57 6.94
C SER A 218 3.62 5.81 6.28
N ASP A 219 4.67 6.10 7.08
CA ASP A 219 6.05 6.30 6.63
C ASP A 219 6.97 5.08 6.87
N SER A 220 6.38 3.89 6.94
CA SER A 220 7.08 2.64 7.21
C SER A 220 7.87 2.14 6.00
N GLY A 221 9.08 1.61 6.27
CA GLY A 221 9.80 0.77 5.33
C GLY A 221 9.35 -0.71 5.42
N PRO A 222 9.86 -1.57 4.52
CA PRO A 222 9.47 -2.99 4.41
C PRO A 222 9.66 -3.84 5.65
N ALA A 223 10.57 -3.47 6.57
CA ALA A 223 10.76 -4.17 7.84
C ALA A 223 9.63 -3.92 8.84
N ALA A 224 8.95 -2.78 8.74
CA ALA A 224 7.89 -2.38 9.67
C ALA A 224 6.49 -2.62 9.09
N TRP A 225 6.35 -2.57 7.76
CA TRP A 225 5.08 -2.79 7.09
C TRP A 225 5.27 -3.46 5.73
N LEU A 226 4.38 -4.38 5.43
CA LEU A 226 4.26 -5.06 4.13
C LEU A 226 2.77 -5.16 3.75
N PRO A 227 2.44 -5.17 2.45
CA PRO A 227 1.06 -5.37 2.00
C PRO A 227 0.40 -6.58 2.67
N PRO A 228 -0.87 -6.48 3.12
CA PRO A 228 -1.64 -7.61 3.65
C PRO A 228 -1.67 -8.80 2.68
N SER A 229 -1.85 -8.53 1.38
CA SER A 229 -1.77 -9.53 0.33
C SER A 229 -0.37 -10.11 0.21
N LYS A 230 -0.17 -11.31 0.73
CA LYS A 230 1.14 -11.98 0.76
C LYS A 230 1.70 -12.23 -0.64
N GLY A 231 0.83 -12.51 -1.62
CA GLY A 231 1.24 -12.86 -3.00
C GLY A 231 2.03 -11.76 -3.71
N ILE A 232 1.83 -10.49 -3.35
CA ILE A 232 2.52 -9.38 -3.99
C ILE A 232 3.73 -8.83 -3.22
N ARG A 233 4.04 -9.37 -2.06
CA ARG A 233 5.11 -8.80 -1.22
C ARG A 233 6.49 -8.79 -1.89
N CYS A 234 6.82 -9.82 -2.67
CA CYS A 234 8.04 -9.80 -3.48
C CYS A 234 8.00 -8.68 -4.53
N SER A 235 6.87 -8.50 -5.22
CA SER A 235 6.69 -7.43 -6.20
C SER A 235 6.79 -6.03 -5.56
N TYR A 236 6.22 -5.86 -4.38
CA TYR A 236 6.35 -4.63 -3.59
C TYR A 236 7.81 -4.36 -3.21
N ALA A 237 8.53 -5.41 -2.75
CA ALA A 237 9.95 -5.31 -2.42
C ALA A 237 10.81 -4.93 -3.63
N VAL A 238 10.52 -5.51 -4.81
CA VAL A 238 11.20 -5.15 -6.07
C VAL A 238 10.93 -3.69 -6.42
N ARG A 239 9.67 -3.23 -6.35
CA ARG A 239 9.33 -1.83 -6.64
C ARG A 239 10.03 -0.87 -5.69
N PHE A 240 10.07 -1.17 -4.40
CA PHE A 240 10.79 -0.38 -3.41
C PHE A 240 12.30 -0.29 -3.75
N ALA A 241 12.90 -1.42 -4.13
CA ALA A 241 14.30 -1.47 -4.53
C ALA A 241 14.57 -0.72 -5.85
N GLN A 242 13.65 -0.76 -6.82
CA GLN A 242 13.76 0.01 -8.07
C GLN A 242 13.77 1.53 -7.81
N VAL A 243 12.88 2.01 -6.92
CA VAL A 243 12.86 3.43 -6.51
C VAL A 243 14.19 3.80 -5.84
N SER A 244 14.63 2.97 -4.88
CA SER A 244 15.92 3.14 -4.20
C SER A 244 17.08 3.30 -5.19
N GLN A 245 17.17 2.41 -6.19
CA GLN A 245 18.25 2.44 -7.18
C GLN A 245 18.14 3.62 -8.13
N LYS A 246 16.94 3.95 -8.63
CA LYS A 246 16.74 5.08 -9.56
C LYS A 246 17.18 6.41 -8.94
N TYR A 247 16.95 6.56 -7.64
CA TYR A 247 17.22 7.82 -6.93
C TYR A 247 18.50 7.81 -6.10
N ASP A 248 19.27 6.71 -6.11
CA ASP A 248 20.46 6.51 -5.28
C ASP A 248 20.18 6.73 -3.79
N LEU A 249 18.99 6.29 -3.34
CA LEU A 249 18.61 6.29 -1.93
C LEU A 249 18.91 4.93 -1.31
N PRO A 250 19.78 4.86 -0.28
CA PRO A 250 19.95 3.62 0.47
C PRO A 250 18.68 3.27 1.24
N VAL A 251 18.59 2.04 1.70
CA VAL A 251 17.55 1.58 2.64
C VAL A 251 18.19 1.16 3.96
N THR A 252 17.38 0.89 5.01
CA THR A 252 17.98 0.30 6.21
C THR A 252 18.36 -1.17 5.98
N ALA A 253 19.32 -1.69 6.74
CA ALA A 253 19.69 -3.10 6.65
C ALA A 253 18.50 -4.02 6.95
N ALA A 254 17.64 -3.64 7.92
CA ALA A 254 16.43 -4.37 8.25
C ALA A 254 15.42 -4.39 7.09
N ASP A 255 15.22 -3.24 6.40
CA ASP A 255 14.35 -3.17 5.24
C ASP A 255 14.86 -4.06 4.09
N LYS A 256 16.17 -4.02 3.82
CA LYS A 256 16.78 -4.88 2.80
C LYS A 256 16.59 -6.37 3.11
N GLN A 257 16.80 -6.79 4.36
CA GLN A 257 16.54 -8.15 4.79
C GLN A 257 15.07 -8.55 4.63
N ALA A 258 14.15 -7.68 5.06
CA ALA A 258 12.72 -7.90 4.89
C ALA A 258 12.34 -8.06 3.40
N MET A 259 12.89 -7.23 2.51
CA MET A 259 12.66 -7.35 1.06
C MET A 259 13.16 -8.68 0.50
N LEU A 260 14.38 -9.10 0.85
CA LEU A 260 14.96 -10.39 0.41
C LEU A 260 14.11 -11.57 0.87
N ALA A 261 13.66 -11.56 2.12
CA ALA A 261 12.80 -12.61 2.67
C ALA A 261 11.47 -12.78 1.91
N GLN A 262 10.91 -11.70 1.33
CA GLN A 262 9.67 -11.79 0.55
C GLN A 262 9.87 -12.45 -0.83
N CYS A 263 11.09 -12.52 -1.34
CA CYS A 263 11.42 -13.13 -2.61
C CYS A 263 12.06 -14.54 -2.46
N GLY A 264 11.87 -15.19 -1.31
CA GLY A 264 12.38 -16.54 -1.05
C GLY A 264 13.85 -16.54 -0.67
N GLY A 265 14.27 -15.55 0.13
CA GLY A 265 15.56 -15.43 0.77
C GLY A 265 15.57 -16.02 2.17
#